data_3f3a36c43d0921d31fc8ea81315aceca
#
_entry.id   3f3a36c43d0921d31fc8ea81315aceca
#
_cell.length_a   1.000
_cell.length_b   1.000
_cell.length_c   1.000
_cell.angle_alpha   90.00
_cell.angle_beta   90.00
_cell.angle_gamma   90.00
#
_symmetry.space_group_name_H-M   'P 1'
#
loop_
_entity.id
_entity.type
_entity.pdbx_description
1 polymer ?
#
loop_
_entity_poly.entity_id
_entity_poly.type
_entity_poly.pdbx_seq_one_letter_code
_entity_poly.pdbx_strand_id
1 'polypeptide(L)'
;MRVKFWGVRGSIGSAVIHEQVESKIRRVLSLASPADILSNETIDHFLGTLPFSLRGTYGGNTTCIELRSDNDDLIIIDAGTGLRRLGAELMMQERYRRGSEITMFFTHSHWDHIQGLMFFPPLLIPGNTIHFHSSVADLEDRLKYQQPKTHFPISFDEMASEKHFNFFKEGDWTEVHGIKVTSKSVRHPGGCFSYKFVSPQDKKFIFCSDAEFSLEIMDEIGPYIEYFQDADVLVFDTQYTFEESLQKIDWGHSSAAIATDIAIKSNVKKLILFHHDPSYDDDKMDAVTIQALKYKDMMAPNHPLTIQTAYEGLELEI
;
A
#
# COMPACT_ATOMS: atom_id res chain seq x y z
N MET A 1 14.81 -1.72 8.06
CA MET A 1 13.49 -1.04 7.94
C MET A 1 12.38 -2.08 8.12
N ARG A 2 11.24 -1.69 8.68
CA ARG A 2 10.04 -2.53 8.82
C ARG A 2 8.85 -1.83 8.15
N VAL A 3 8.08 -2.57 7.37
CA VAL A 3 6.90 -2.05 6.65
C VAL A 3 5.65 -2.78 7.08
N LYS A 4 4.55 -2.05 7.36
CA LYS A 4 3.24 -2.61 7.70
C LYS A 4 2.16 -1.98 6.84
N PHE A 5 1.24 -2.83 6.36
CA PHE A 5 0.16 -2.43 5.48
C PHE A 5 -1.14 -2.23 6.28
N TRP A 6 -1.69 -1.01 6.27
CA TRP A 6 -2.91 -0.63 6.97
C TRP A 6 -4.12 -0.50 6.06
N GLY A 7 -3.87 -0.33 4.77
CA GLY A 7 -4.86 -0.31 3.71
C GLY A 7 -4.22 -0.70 2.39
N VAL A 8 -4.91 -1.51 1.61
CA VAL A 8 -4.39 -2.15 0.40
C VAL A 8 -5.32 -2.06 -0.81
N ARG A 9 -6.54 -1.52 -0.61
CA ARG A 9 -7.53 -1.34 -1.68
C ARG A 9 -7.28 -0.07 -2.46
N GLY A 10 -7.60 -0.13 -3.76
CA GLY A 10 -7.64 1.01 -4.66
C GLY A 10 -9.02 1.65 -4.75
N SER A 11 -9.07 2.87 -5.25
CA SER A 11 -10.24 3.65 -5.62
C SER A 11 -11.22 3.97 -4.49
N ILE A 12 -11.67 2.99 -3.71
CA ILE A 12 -12.61 3.16 -2.59
C ILE A 12 -12.52 2.00 -1.61
N GLY A 13 -12.86 2.25 -0.35
CA GLY A 13 -12.93 1.20 0.67
C GLY A 13 -13.98 0.15 0.34
N SER A 14 -13.63 -1.12 0.54
CA SER A 14 -14.47 -2.30 0.25
C SER A 14 -14.67 -3.13 1.51
N ALA A 15 -15.78 -2.93 2.20
CA ALA A 15 -16.10 -3.68 3.41
C ALA A 15 -16.49 -5.13 3.07
N VAL A 16 -16.03 -6.08 3.90
CA VAL A 16 -16.51 -7.46 3.84
C VAL A 16 -17.99 -7.48 4.26
N ILE A 17 -18.86 -8.09 3.47
CA ILE A 17 -20.28 -8.15 3.71
C ILE A 17 -20.69 -9.47 4.40
N HIS A 18 -21.90 -9.48 4.98
CA HIS A 18 -22.41 -10.63 5.75
C HIS A 18 -22.34 -11.94 4.97
N GLU A 19 -22.78 -11.93 3.71
CA GLU A 19 -22.84 -13.11 2.85
C GLU A 19 -21.45 -13.71 2.59
N GLN A 20 -20.43 -12.87 2.46
CA GLN A 20 -19.04 -13.33 2.28
C GLN A 20 -18.54 -14.03 3.56
N VAL A 21 -18.83 -13.47 4.75
CA VAL A 21 -18.44 -14.05 6.03
C VAL A 21 -19.13 -15.40 6.23
N GLU A 22 -20.45 -15.47 6.00
CA GLU A 22 -21.22 -16.71 6.14
C GLU A 22 -20.72 -17.78 5.15
N SER A 23 -20.44 -17.40 3.90
CA SER A 23 -19.91 -18.31 2.89
C SER A 23 -18.56 -18.91 3.32
N LYS A 24 -17.65 -18.09 3.84
CA LYS A 24 -16.34 -18.56 4.35
C LYS A 24 -16.53 -19.55 5.49
N ILE A 25 -17.36 -19.20 6.49
CA ILE A 25 -17.63 -20.09 7.62
C ILE A 25 -18.17 -21.45 7.15
N ARG A 26 -19.16 -21.46 6.23
CA ARG A 26 -19.71 -22.69 5.68
C ARG A 26 -18.65 -23.53 4.97
N ARG A 27 -17.82 -22.91 4.14
CA ARG A 27 -16.74 -23.59 3.41
C ARG A 27 -15.71 -24.18 4.36
N VAL A 28 -15.27 -23.44 5.39
CA VAL A 28 -14.33 -23.92 6.40
C VAL A 28 -14.91 -25.13 7.14
N LEU A 29 -16.16 -25.04 7.60
CA LEU A 29 -16.82 -26.15 8.29
C LEU A 29 -17.00 -27.38 7.41
N SER A 30 -17.22 -27.22 6.10
CA SER A 30 -17.35 -28.34 5.17
C SER A 30 -16.03 -29.05 4.87
N LEU A 31 -14.89 -28.39 5.11
CA LEU A 31 -13.55 -28.95 4.92
C LEU A 31 -13.00 -29.59 6.20
N ALA A 32 -13.47 -29.16 7.37
CA ALA A 32 -12.98 -29.64 8.65
C ALA A 32 -13.45 -31.08 8.94
N SER A 33 -12.56 -31.90 9.44
CA SER A 33 -12.87 -33.22 10.05
C SER A 33 -12.98 -33.07 11.58
N PRO A 34 -13.60 -34.06 12.29
CA PRO A 34 -13.60 -34.03 13.75
C PRO A 34 -12.21 -33.96 14.40
N ALA A 35 -11.18 -34.49 13.74
CA ALA A 35 -9.79 -34.44 14.22
C ALA A 35 -9.22 -33.01 14.21
N ASP A 36 -9.65 -32.18 13.28
CA ASP A 36 -9.15 -30.80 13.09
C ASP A 36 -9.65 -29.85 14.17
N ILE A 37 -10.70 -30.21 14.93
CA ILE A 37 -11.36 -29.35 15.93
C ILE A 37 -11.25 -29.87 17.37
N LEU A 38 -10.32 -30.80 17.64
CA LEU A 38 -10.16 -31.41 18.99
C LEU A 38 -9.49 -30.47 20.01
N SER A 39 -8.63 -29.57 19.55
CA SER A 39 -7.90 -28.61 20.40
C SER A 39 -7.57 -27.34 19.62
N ASN A 40 -7.14 -26.29 20.31
CA ASN A 40 -6.68 -25.05 19.64
C ASN A 40 -5.50 -25.33 18.69
N GLU A 41 -4.58 -26.23 19.04
CA GLU A 41 -3.43 -26.62 18.21
C GLU A 41 -3.87 -27.27 16.89
N THR A 42 -4.86 -28.19 16.95
CA THR A 42 -5.38 -28.83 15.72
C THR A 42 -6.17 -27.83 14.86
N ILE A 43 -6.94 -26.92 15.51
CA ILE A 43 -7.63 -25.82 14.82
C ILE A 43 -6.61 -24.90 14.11
N ASP A 44 -5.58 -24.45 14.82
CA ASP A 44 -4.55 -23.56 14.24
C ASP A 44 -3.81 -24.23 13.09
N HIS A 45 -3.49 -25.53 13.23
CA HIS A 45 -2.90 -26.31 12.16
C HIS A 45 -3.83 -26.37 10.94
N PHE A 46 -5.09 -26.74 11.14
CA PHE A 46 -6.09 -26.81 10.07
C PHE A 46 -6.27 -25.46 9.38
N LEU A 47 -6.46 -24.38 10.13
CA LEU A 47 -6.57 -23.03 9.56
C LEU A 47 -5.32 -22.66 8.75
N GLY A 48 -4.13 -23.10 9.19
CA GLY A 48 -2.87 -22.91 8.46
C GLY A 48 -2.82 -23.60 7.09
N THR A 49 -3.59 -24.69 6.89
CA THR A 49 -3.67 -25.40 5.59
C THR A 49 -4.63 -24.75 4.58
N LEU A 50 -5.52 -23.87 5.05
CA LEU A 50 -6.52 -23.24 4.21
C LEU A 50 -5.95 -22.11 3.36
N PRO A 51 -6.51 -21.85 2.16
CA PRO A 51 -6.24 -20.66 1.38
C PRO A 51 -6.46 -19.39 2.21
N PHE A 52 -5.73 -18.33 1.91
CA PHE A 52 -5.86 -17.08 2.64
C PHE A 52 -7.28 -16.51 2.54
N SER A 53 -7.93 -16.64 1.38
CA SER A 53 -9.31 -16.23 1.14
C SER A 53 -10.34 -16.86 2.11
N LEU A 54 -10.06 -18.05 2.66
CA LEU A 54 -10.96 -18.74 3.61
C LEU A 54 -10.65 -18.38 5.07
N ARG A 55 -9.37 -18.30 5.44
CA ARG A 55 -8.97 -18.08 6.84
C ARG A 55 -8.92 -16.62 7.26
N GLY A 56 -9.02 -15.68 6.31
CA GLY A 56 -8.88 -14.26 6.55
C GLY A 56 -9.55 -13.40 5.49
N THR A 57 -9.11 -12.16 5.38
CA THR A 57 -9.46 -11.23 4.32
C THR A 57 -8.23 -10.41 3.93
N TYR A 58 -8.13 -10.02 2.67
CA TYR A 58 -7.10 -9.09 2.23
C TYR A 58 -7.30 -7.69 2.81
N GLY A 59 -8.50 -7.37 3.28
CA GLY A 59 -8.85 -6.09 3.87
C GLY A 59 -9.65 -5.21 2.93
N GLY A 60 -10.26 -4.17 3.47
CA GLY A 60 -11.14 -3.27 2.75
C GLY A 60 -10.76 -1.79 2.86
N ASN A 61 -9.69 -1.44 3.59
CA ASN A 61 -9.23 -0.06 3.69
C ASN A 61 -8.36 0.32 2.48
N THR A 62 -8.45 1.60 2.10
CA THR A 62 -7.63 2.17 1.03
C THR A 62 -6.23 2.56 1.51
N THR A 63 -5.38 2.88 0.58
CA THR A 63 -3.92 3.00 0.66
C THR A 63 -3.40 3.69 1.91
N CYS A 64 -2.70 2.93 2.76
CA CYS A 64 -1.93 3.46 3.88
C CYS A 64 -0.84 2.49 4.28
N ILE A 65 0.41 2.92 4.22
CA ILE A 65 1.59 2.14 4.56
C ILE A 65 2.32 2.80 5.72
N GLU A 66 2.68 2.02 6.71
CA GLU A 66 3.61 2.40 7.78
C GLU A 66 5.00 1.87 7.45
N LEU A 67 6.00 2.73 7.43
CA LEU A 67 7.40 2.37 7.35
C LEU A 67 8.10 2.84 8.63
N ARG A 68 8.86 1.96 9.26
CA ARG A 68 9.69 2.26 10.41
C ARG A 68 11.16 2.20 10.06
N SER A 69 11.92 3.22 10.50
CA SER A 69 13.37 3.15 10.50
C SER A 69 13.89 2.09 11.50
N ASP A 70 15.18 1.80 11.47
CA ASP A 70 15.80 0.91 12.46
C ASP A 70 15.78 1.49 13.89
N ASN A 71 15.56 2.80 14.01
CA ASN A 71 15.38 3.52 15.29
C ASN A 71 13.89 3.64 15.70
N ASP A 72 12.96 2.95 15.00
CA ASP A 72 11.51 3.01 15.21
C ASP A 72 10.87 4.37 14.89
N ASP A 73 11.54 5.22 14.07
CA ASP A 73 10.94 6.46 13.58
C ASP A 73 9.84 6.15 12.57
N LEU A 74 8.74 6.90 12.64
CA LEU A 74 7.55 6.65 11.85
C LEU A 74 7.54 7.46 10.55
N ILE A 75 7.39 6.77 9.44
CA ILE A 75 7.05 7.33 8.13
C ILE A 75 5.74 6.68 7.69
N ILE A 76 4.78 7.48 7.26
CA ILE A 76 3.50 7.04 6.69
C ILE A 76 3.50 7.36 5.21
N ILE A 77 3.08 6.43 4.37
CA ILE A 77 2.93 6.65 2.93
C ILE A 77 1.45 6.55 2.60
N ASP A 78 0.90 7.65 2.11
CA ASP A 78 -0.50 7.90 1.84
C ASP A 78 -1.45 7.79 3.05
N ALA A 79 -2.56 8.47 2.95
CA ALA A 79 -3.52 8.71 4.02
C ALA A 79 -4.94 8.23 3.65
N GLY A 80 -5.04 7.06 3.01
CA GLY A 80 -6.32 6.40 2.75
C GLY A 80 -7.02 5.95 4.04
N THR A 81 -8.12 5.23 3.92
CA THR A 81 -8.94 4.85 5.10
C THR A 81 -8.19 3.98 6.12
N GLY A 82 -7.12 3.28 5.70
CA GLY A 82 -6.23 2.53 6.59
C GLY A 82 -5.59 3.40 7.67
N LEU A 83 -5.37 4.69 7.39
CA LEU A 83 -4.79 5.65 8.33
C LEU A 83 -5.60 5.79 9.63
N ARG A 84 -6.93 5.64 9.58
CA ARG A 84 -7.77 5.68 10.78
C ARG A 84 -7.38 4.59 11.78
N ARG A 85 -7.09 3.37 11.31
CA ARG A 85 -6.66 2.26 12.18
C ARG A 85 -5.26 2.48 12.72
N LEU A 86 -4.33 2.88 11.86
CA LEU A 86 -2.98 3.26 12.30
C LEU A 86 -3.03 4.36 13.36
N GLY A 87 -3.80 5.43 13.12
CA GLY A 87 -3.94 6.51 14.07
C GLY A 87 -4.49 6.05 15.43
N ALA A 88 -5.47 5.15 15.46
CA ALA A 88 -5.99 4.58 16.70
C ALA A 88 -4.91 3.76 17.46
N GLU A 89 -4.09 2.99 16.74
CA GLU A 89 -2.98 2.23 17.35
C GLU A 89 -1.87 3.16 17.88
N LEU A 90 -1.52 4.21 17.13
CA LEU A 90 -0.58 5.22 17.62
C LEU A 90 -1.04 5.90 18.90
N MET A 91 -2.33 6.20 19.03
CA MET A 91 -2.90 6.80 20.25
C MET A 91 -2.85 5.89 21.48
N MET A 92 -2.59 4.61 21.34
CA MET A 92 -2.28 3.73 22.48
C MET A 92 -0.87 3.98 23.06
N GLN A 93 0.01 4.62 22.30
CA GLN A 93 1.37 4.97 22.72
C GLN A 93 1.40 6.40 23.27
N GLU A 94 1.99 6.60 24.46
CA GLU A 94 2.00 7.90 25.15
C GLU A 94 2.66 9.01 24.30
N ARG A 95 3.73 8.68 23.56
CA ARG A 95 4.45 9.65 22.74
C ARG A 95 3.55 10.38 21.75
N TYR A 96 2.59 9.71 21.09
CA TYR A 96 1.70 10.33 20.10
C TYR A 96 0.55 11.14 20.71
N ARG A 97 0.42 11.13 22.03
CA ARG A 97 -0.56 11.94 22.79
C ARG A 97 0.01 13.22 23.39
N ARG A 98 1.34 13.44 23.33
CA ARG A 98 2.01 14.51 24.07
C ARG A 98 3.03 15.32 23.27
N GLY A 99 3.04 15.23 21.98
CA GLY A 99 3.98 15.95 21.12
C GLY A 99 4.99 15.02 20.47
N SER A 100 4.64 14.49 19.31
CA SER A 100 5.50 13.70 18.44
C SER A 100 5.67 14.35 17.10
N GLU A 101 6.79 14.07 16.46
CA GLU A 101 6.99 14.32 15.04
C GLU A 101 6.53 13.09 14.25
N ILE A 102 5.70 13.30 13.23
CA ILE A 102 5.19 12.27 12.33
C ILE A 102 5.47 12.71 10.90
N THR A 103 6.10 11.85 10.13
CA THR A 103 6.41 12.11 8.72
C THR A 103 5.42 11.38 7.83
N MET A 104 4.86 12.08 6.85
CA MET A 104 3.93 11.53 5.86
C MET A 104 4.40 11.86 4.45
N PHE A 105 4.42 10.85 3.57
CA PHE A 105 4.67 11.01 2.13
C PHE A 105 3.38 10.82 1.37
N PHE A 106 3.11 11.65 0.36
CA PHE A 106 1.92 11.56 -0.48
C PHE A 106 2.32 11.34 -1.94
N THR A 107 1.84 10.24 -2.52
CA THR A 107 2.04 9.92 -3.93
C THR A 107 1.25 10.86 -4.83
N HIS A 108 0.00 11.09 -4.49
CA HIS A 108 -0.93 12.01 -5.14
C HIS A 108 -2.14 12.29 -4.23
N SER A 109 -3.17 12.93 -4.76
CA SER A 109 -4.30 13.42 -3.96
C SER A 109 -5.67 12.84 -4.37
N HIS A 110 -5.74 11.65 -4.98
CA HIS A 110 -7.02 10.97 -5.13
C HIS A 110 -7.59 10.58 -3.76
N TRP A 111 -8.90 10.46 -3.68
CA TRP A 111 -9.58 10.30 -2.39
C TRP A 111 -9.12 9.08 -1.60
N ASP A 112 -8.89 7.98 -2.25
CA ASP A 112 -8.42 6.75 -1.62
C ASP A 112 -7.00 6.83 -1.04
N HIS A 113 -6.26 7.92 -1.35
CA HIS A 113 -4.95 8.23 -0.78
C HIS A 113 -4.98 9.34 0.28
N ILE A 114 -6.09 10.07 0.43
CA ILE A 114 -6.18 11.23 1.35
C ILE A 114 -7.40 11.22 2.27
N GLN A 115 -8.44 10.41 1.99
CA GLN A 115 -9.71 10.48 2.72
C GLN A 115 -9.63 10.06 4.20
N GLY A 116 -8.60 9.32 4.60
CA GLY A 116 -8.38 8.94 6.01
C GLY A 116 -7.77 10.04 6.86
N LEU A 117 -7.22 11.08 6.23
CA LEU A 117 -6.49 12.14 6.92
C LEU A 117 -7.34 12.85 7.98
N MET A 118 -8.61 13.14 7.66
CA MET A 118 -9.55 13.77 8.59
C MET A 118 -9.91 12.90 9.80
N PHE A 119 -9.64 11.61 9.74
CA PHE A 119 -9.86 10.64 10.82
C PHE A 119 -8.58 10.17 11.49
N PHE A 120 -7.48 10.94 11.34
CA PHE A 120 -6.18 10.64 11.94
C PHE A 120 -6.03 11.39 13.28
N PRO A 121 -6.25 10.73 14.42
CA PRO A 121 -6.28 11.42 15.71
C PRO A 121 -5.03 12.23 16.04
N PRO A 122 -3.78 11.82 15.67
CA PRO A 122 -2.59 12.63 15.94
C PRO A 122 -2.62 14.03 15.35
N LEU A 123 -3.36 14.28 14.24
CA LEU A 123 -3.57 15.62 13.68
C LEU A 123 -4.37 16.56 14.61
N LEU A 124 -5.17 16.01 15.51
CA LEU A 124 -6.01 16.75 16.45
C LEU A 124 -5.32 17.03 17.80
N ILE A 125 -4.10 16.53 18.00
CA ILE A 125 -3.37 16.65 19.26
C ILE A 125 -2.47 17.88 19.21
N PRO A 126 -2.71 18.89 20.09
CA PRO A 126 -1.80 20.01 20.26
C PRO A 126 -0.40 19.52 20.65
N GLY A 127 0.65 20.11 20.02
CA GLY A 127 2.04 19.74 20.27
C GLY A 127 2.58 18.61 19.38
N ASN A 128 1.73 17.89 18.64
CA ASN A 128 2.22 17.06 17.54
C ASN A 128 2.63 17.94 16.37
N THR A 129 3.69 17.53 15.67
CA THR A 129 4.16 18.12 14.42
C THR A 129 4.06 17.09 13.31
N ILE A 130 3.38 17.43 12.22
CA ILE A 130 3.22 16.57 11.07
C ILE A 130 3.97 17.17 9.89
N HIS A 131 4.93 16.41 9.36
CA HIS A 131 5.72 16.75 8.19
C HIS A 131 5.13 16.08 6.95
N PHE A 132 4.53 16.86 6.07
CA PHE A 132 3.96 16.41 4.80
C PHE A 132 5.03 16.53 3.71
N HIS A 133 5.45 15.42 3.14
CA HIS A 133 6.43 15.36 2.06
C HIS A 133 5.75 14.94 0.77
N SER A 134 6.02 15.64 -0.33
CA SER A 134 5.52 15.24 -1.65
C SER A 134 6.31 15.87 -2.78
N SER A 135 6.22 15.25 -3.96
CA SER A 135 6.60 15.86 -5.24
C SER A 135 5.42 16.53 -5.95
N VAL A 136 4.21 16.49 -5.36
CA VAL A 136 3.04 17.25 -5.79
C VAL A 136 3.14 18.65 -5.23
N ALA A 137 3.42 19.64 -6.08
CA ALA A 137 3.79 21.00 -5.65
C ALA A 137 2.67 21.75 -4.90
N ASP A 138 1.41 21.44 -5.20
CA ASP A 138 0.21 22.08 -4.64
C ASP A 138 -0.53 21.14 -3.65
N LEU A 139 0.19 20.17 -3.03
CA LEU A 139 -0.43 19.22 -2.11
C LEU A 139 -1.17 19.92 -0.95
N GLU A 140 -0.61 20.97 -0.38
CA GLU A 140 -1.23 21.71 0.72
C GLU A 140 -2.61 22.25 0.33
N ASP A 141 -2.69 22.90 -0.83
CA ASP A 141 -3.95 23.43 -1.33
C ASP A 141 -4.98 22.32 -1.61
N ARG A 142 -4.54 21.18 -2.15
CA ARG A 142 -5.41 20.04 -2.40
C ARG A 142 -5.97 19.44 -1.12
N LEU A 143 -5.15 19.28 -0.07
CA LEU A 143 -5.60 18.77 1.23
C LEU A 143 -6.58 19.75 1.92
N LYS A 144 -6.33 21.05 1.85
CA LYS A 144 -7.26 22.07 2.33
C LYS A 144 -8.59 22.07 1.55
N TYR A 145 -8.52 21.91 0.22
CA TYR A 145 -9.70 21.86 -0.63
C TYR A 145 -10.56 20.62 -0.37
N GLN A 146 -9.95 19.48 -0.02
CA GLN A 146 -10.69 18.27 0.33
C GLN A 146 -11.59 18.46 1.55
N GLN A 147 -11.18 19.31 2.52
CA GLN A 147 -11.77 19.35 3.86
C GLN A 147 -12.34 20.73 4.25
N PRO A 148 -13.19 21.35 3.40
CA PRO A 148 -13.94 22.52 3.84
C PRO A 148 -15.05 22.11 4.82
N LYS A 149 -15.50 23.04 5.66
CA LYS A 149 -16.56 22.82 6.68
C LYS A 149 -17.87 22.32 6.09
N THR A 150 -18.10 22.48 4.80
CA THR A 150 -19.27 21.94 4.09
C THR A 150 -19.23 20.43 3.91
N HIS A 151 -18.04 19.81 4.01
CA HIS A 151 -17.84 18.38 3.84
C HIS A 151 -17.39 17.69 5.14
N PHE A 152 -16.71 18.42 6.04
CA PHE A 152 -16.26 17.89 7.31
C PHE A 152 -16.33 18.99 8.39
N PRO A 153 -16.75 18.68 9.64
CA PRO A 153 -17.03 19.71 10.68
C PRO A 153 -15.81 20.51 11.11
N ILE A 154 -14.60 19.98 10.93
CA ILE A 154 -13.33 20.66 11.26
C ILE A 154 -12.54 20.81 9.97
N SER A 155 -12.16 22.04 9.59
CA SER A 155 -11.30 22.25 8.43
C SER A 155 -9.87 21.79 8.69
N PHE A 156 -9.10 21.55 7.61
CA PHE A 156 -7.71 21.12 7.73
C PHE A 156 -6.86 22.08 8.57
N ASP A 157 -7.07 23.39 8.41
CA ASP A 157 -6.33 24.41 9.14
C ASP A 157 -6.68 24.46 10.64
N GLU A 158 -7.90 24.04 11.03
CA GLU A 158 -8.34 24.00 12.43
C GLU A 158 -7.83 22.77 13.21
N MET A 159 -7.23 21.78 12.53
CA MET A 159 -6.60 20.65 13.23
C MET A 159 -5.40 21.15 14.05
N ALA A 160 -5.34 20.73 15.32
CA ALA A 160 -4.52 21.35 16.36
C ALA A 160 -3.01 21.10 16.24
N SER A 161 -2.57 20.09 15.48
CA SER A 161 -1.14 19.83 15.26
C SER A 161 -0.47 20.91 14.41
N GLU A 162 0.82 21.09 14.58
CA GLU A 162 1.65 21.87 13.68
C GLU A 162 1.85 21.10 12.36
N LYS A 163 1.83 21.80 11.22
CA LYS A 163 1.90 21.19 9.88
C LYS A 163 3.00 21.85 9.06
N HIS A 164 3.94 21.04 8.58
CA HIS A 164 5.04 21.50 7.72
C HIS A 164 4.96 20.79 6.38
N PHE A 165 4.92 21.56 5.29
CA PHE A 165 4.91 21.01 3.93
C PHE A 165 6.31 21.09 3.34
N ASN A 166 6.82 19.95 2.91
CA ASN A 166 8.16 19.75 2.37
C ASN A 166 8.04 19.23 0.93
N PHE A 167 8.22 20.14 -0.01
CA PHE A 167 8.22 19.81 -1.43
C PHE A 167 9.64 19.49 -1.90
N PHE A 168 9.79 18.43 -2.72
CA PHE A 168 11.02 18.11 -3.44
C PHE A 168 10.71 17.68 -4.87
N LYS A 169 11.62 17.96 -5.81
CA LYS A 169 11.41 17.65 -7.22
C LYS A 169 11.68 16.19 -7.51
N GLU A 170 11.06 15.69 -8.59
CA GLU A 170 11.37 14.38 -9.13
C GLU A 170 12.89 14.23 -9.36
N GLY A 171 13.43 13.09 -8.91
CA GLY A 171 14.85 12.76 -9.02
C GLY A 171 15.76 13.40 -7.97
N ASP A 172 15.30 14.42 -7.23
CA ASP A 172 16.03 14.93 -6.08
C ASP A 172 16.01 13.91 -4.94
N TRP A 173 17.07 13.94 -4.13
CA TRP A 173 17.15 13.15 -2.91
C TRP A 173 16.88 14.03 -1.69
N THR A 174 15.99 13.56 -0.84
CA THR A 174 15.78 14.07 0.52
C THR A 174 16.15 13.01 1.54
N GLU A 175 16.40 13.39 2.79
CA GLU A 175 16.70 12.45 3.87
C GLU A 175 15.76 12.69 5.04
N VAL A 176 15.15 11.63 5.54
CA VAL A 176 14.24 11.65 6.67
C VAL A 176 14.56 10.45 7.57
N HIS A 177 14.85 10.69 8.85
CA HIS A 177 15.19 9.67 9.83
C HIS A 177 16.34 8.74 9.37
N GLY A 178 17.36 9.29 8.67
CA GLY A 178 18.49 8.56 8.12
C GLY A 178 18.15 7.71 6.87
N ILE A 179 16.91 7.75 6.39
CA ILE A 179 16.47 7.09 5.16
C ILE A 179 16.52 8.11 4.02
N LYS A 180 17.22 7.79 2.94
CA LYS A 180 17.23 8.60 1.72
C LYS A 180 15.99 8.29 0.89
N VAL A 181 15.32 9.33 0.40
CA VAL A 181 14.10 9.20 -0.38
C VAL A 181 14.23 9.98 -1.68
N THR A 182 13.82 9.36 -2.77
CA THR A 182 13.67 10.03 -4.07
C THR A 182 12.34 9.62 -4.70
N SER A 183 11.87 10.42 -5.65
CA SER A 183 10.61 10.17 -6.35
C SER A 183 10.82 10.01 -7.85
N LYS A 184 9.87 9.34 -8.49
CA LYS A 184 9.73 9.26 -9.94
C LYS A 184 8.27 9.38 -10.33
N SER A 185 7.97 10.26 -11.29
CA SER A 185 6.61 10.37 -11.84
C SER A 185 6.21 9.08 -12.55
N VAL A 186 4.94 8.71 -12.40
CA VAL A 186 4.33 7.55 -13.06
C VAL A 186 3.07 7.98 -13.82
N ARG A 187 2.70 7.22 -14.84
CA ARG A 187 1.51 7.51 -15.64
C ARG A 187 0.27 7.22 -14.82
N HIS A 188 -0.45 8.28 -14.47
CA HIS A 188 -1.73 8.21 -13.76
C HIS A 188 -2.53 9.50 -13.99
N PRO A 189 -3.85 9.46 -14.16
CA PRO A 189 -4.68 10.65 -14.32
C PRO A 189 -4.52 11.60 -13.13
N GLY A 190 -4.24 12.87 -13.39
CA GLY A 190 -3.97 13.87 -12.34
C GLY A 190 -2.54 13.91 -11.81
N GLY A 191 -1.69 12.98 -12.24
CA GLY A 191 -0.28 12.86 -11.84
C GLY A 191 -0.08 12.10 -10.53
N CYS A 192 0.89 11.19 -10.52
CA CYS A 192 1.27 10.39 -9.35
C CYS A 192 2.78 10.20 -9.31
N PHE A 193 3.33 10.00 -8.11
CA PHE A 193 4.75 9.74 -7.88
C PHE A 193 4.97 8.43 -7.14
N SER A 194 5.87 7.61 -7.65
CA SER A 194 6.48 6.51 -6.91
C SER A 194 7.57 7.05 -5.99
N TYR A 195 7.75 6.42 -4.82
CA TYR A 195 8.83 6.75 -3.88
C TYR A 195 9.77 5.58 -3.66
N LYS A 196 11.08 5.86 -3.73
CA LYS A 196 12.15 4.93 -3.38
C LYS A 196 12.78 5.36 -2.05
N PHE A 197 12.73 4.48 -1.06
CA PHE A 197 13.34 4.62 0.25
C PHE A 197 14.58 3.74 0.33
N VAL A 198 15.72 4.32 0.70
CA VAL A 198 17.00 3.62 0.82
C VAL A 198 17.51 3.79 2.24
N SER A 199 17.65 2.67 2.96
CA SER A 199 18.18 2.67 4.32
C SER A 199 19.69 2.93 4.36
N PRO A 200 20.28 3.25 5.52
CA PRO A 200 21.74 3.33 5.70
C PRO A 200 22.49 2.04 5.33
N GLN A 201 21.82 0.89 5.33
CA GLN A 201 22.37 -0.42 4.94
C GLN A 201 22.15 -0.74 3.46
N ASP A 202 21.81 0.26 2.65
CA ASP A 202 21.49 0.16 1.20
C ASP A 202 20.30 -0.78 0.89
N LYS A 203 19.37 -0.94 1.85
CA LYS A 203 18.12 -1.67 1.62
C LYS A 203 17.13 -0.78 0.91
N LYS A 204 16.52 -1.29 -0.16
CA LYS A 204 15.66 -0.52 -1.05
C LYS A 204 14.21 -0.98 -0.93
N PHE A 205 13.35 -0.11 -0.43
CA PHE A 205 11.89 -0.24 -0.47
C PHE A 205 11.34 0.74 -1.49
N ILE A 206 10.56 0.25 -2.46
CA ILE A 206 9.94 1.12 -3.47
C ILE A 206 8.43 0.95 -3.40
N PHE A 207 7.74 2.07 -3.28
CA PHE A 207 6.29 2.14 -3.31
C PHE A 207 5.84 2.80 -4.63
N CYS A 208 5.19 2.01 -5.47
CA CYS A 208 4.70 2.40 -6.80
C CYS A 208 3.22 1.98 -6.91
N SER A 209 2.34 2.73 -6.27
CA SER A 209 0.90 2.63 -6.43
C SER A 209 0.43 3.53 -7.57
N ASP A 210 -0.76 3.27 -8.11
CA ASP A 210 -1.42 4.14 -9.09
C ASP A 210 -0.51 4.45 -10.29
N ALA A 211 -0.12 3.39 -10.96
CA ALA A 211 0.82 3.46 -12.08
C ALA A 211 0.34 2.60 -13.23
N GLU A 212 0.07 3.23 -14.37
CA GLU A 212 -0.27 2.53 -15.59
C GLU A 212 0.98 2.18 -16.39
N PHE A 213 1.23 0.89 -16.49
CA PHE A 213 2.18 0.31 -17.43
C PHE A 213 1.39 -0.60 -18.37
N SER A 214 1.32 -0.24 -19.64
CA SER A 214 0.63 -0.99 -20.68
C SER A 214 1.62 -1.50 -21.71
N LEU A 215 1.18 -2.42 -22.57
CA LEU A 215 2.02 -2.92 -23.66
C LEU A 215 2.47 -1.81 -24.63
N GLU A 216 1.69 -0.74 -24.74
CA GLU A 216 1.97 0.39 -25.65
C GLU A 216 3.19 1.21 -25.18
N ILE A 217 3.46 1.27 -23.88
CA ILE A 217 4.58 2.04 -23.32
C ILE A 217 5.79 1.18 -22.95
N MET A 218 5.77 -0.12 -23.30
CA MET A 218 6.89 -1.03 -22.96
C MET A 218 8.21 -0.62 -23.58
N ASP A 219 8.21 0.13 -24.69
CA ASP A 219 9.42 0.68 -25.30
C ASP A 219 10.01 1.84 -24.48
N GLU A 220 9.22 2.49 -23.64
CA GLU A 220 9.62 3.63 -22.80
C GLU A 220 9.95 3.20 -21.33
N ILE A 221 9.88 1.90 -21.03
CA ILE A 221 10.02 1.37 -19.68
C ILE A 221 11.46 1.46 -19.13
N GLY A 222 12.47 1.64 -19.97
CA GLY A 222 13.89 1.63 -19.58
C GLY A 222 14.20 2.46 -18.32
N PRO A 223 13.79 3.74 -18.23
CA PRO A 223 14.02 4.58 -17.05
C PRO A 223 13.33 4.08 -15.78
N TYR A 224 12.25 3.30 -15.89
CA TYR A 224 11.57 2.68 -14.76
C TYR A 224 12.27 1.41 -14.32
N ILE A 225 12.77 0.59 -15.27
CA ILE A 225 13.60 -0.58 -14.95
C ILE A 225 14.82 -0.15 -14.13
N GLU A 226 15.52 0.92 -14.55
CA GLU A 226 16.64 1.48 -13.81
C GLU A 226 16.21 2.01 -12.42
N TYR A 227 15.07 2.68 -12.34
CA TYR A 227 14.55 3.18 -11.07
C TYR A 227 14.20 2.04 -10.09
N PHE A 228 13.64 0.92 -10.57
CA PHE A 228 13.28 -0.24 -9.74
C PHE A 228 14.46 -1.22 -9.49
N GLN A 229 15.62 -0.99 -10.15
CA GLN A 229 16.74 -1.93 -10.17
C GLN A 229 17.17 -2.37 -8.77
N ASP A 230 17.25 -3.70 -8.60
CA ASP A 230 17.72 -4.38 -7.38
C ASP A 230 16.93 -3.99 -6.11
N ALA A 231 15.65 -3.67 -6.21
CA ALA A 231 14.82 -3.40 -5.05
C ALA A 231 14.71 -4.66 -4.16
N ASP A 232 14.88 -4.48 -2.85
CA ASP A 232 14.61 -5.56 -1.88
C ASP A 232 13.11 -5.86 -1.83
N VAL A 233 12.29 -4.80 -1.83
CA VAL A 233 10.83 -4.88 -1.92
C VAL A 233 10.31 -3.82 -2.89
N LEU A 234 9.51 -4.25 -3.86
CA LEU A 234 8.72 -3.38 -4.73
C LEU A 234 7.24 -3.63 -4.45
N VAL A 235 6.55 -2.62 -3.93
CA VAL A 235 5.08 -2.59 -3.88
C VAL A 235 4.59 -1.98 -5.18
N PHE A 236 3.73 -2.70 -5.91
CA PHE A 236 3.34 -2.28 -7.24
C PHE A 236 1.83 -2.38 -7.47
N ASP A 237 1.29 -1.41 -8.19
CA ASP A 237 -0.10 -1.38 -8.64
C ASP A 237 -0.46 -2.61 -9.48
N THR A 238 -1.46 -3.33 -9.02
CA THR A 238 -1.97 -4.52 -9.71
C THR A 238 -3.50 -4.58 -9.62
N GLN A 239 -4.13 -3.44 -9.84
CA GLN A 239 -5.58 -3.31 -9.67
C GLN A 239 -6.36 -4.24 -10.60
N TYR A 240 -5.83 -4.52 -11.81
CA TYR A 240 -6.55 -5.27 -12.83
C TYR A 240 -5.93 -6.64 -13.12
N THR A 241 -6.76 -7.57 -13.62
CA THR A 241 -6.25 -8.71 -14.40
C THR A 241 -5.67 -8.20 -15.72
N PHE A 242 -4.90 -9.05 -16.41
CA PHE A 242 -4.33 -8.66 -17.71
C PHE A 242 -5.42 -8.30 -18.73
N GLU A 243 -6.49 -9.09 -18.80
CA GLU A 243 -7.62 -8.86 -19.71
C GLU A 243 -8.37 -7.58 -19.38
N GLU A 244 -8.57 -7.28 -18.10
CA GLU A 244 -9.22 -6.05 -17.65
C GLU A 244 -8.37 -4.83 -17.95
N SER A 245 -7.03 -4.91 -17.82
CA SER A 245 -6.13 -3.79 -18.13
C SER A 245 -6.17 -3.39 -19.60
N LEU A 246 -6.37 -4.34 -20.51
CA LEU A 246 -6.53 -4.04 -21.94
C LEU A 246 -7.83 -3.28 -22.27
N GLN A 247 -8.85 -3.40 -21.42
CA GLN A 247 -10.13 -2.70 -21.59
C GLN A 247 -10.19 -1.36 -20.87
N LYS A 248 -9.25 -1.12 -19.95
CA LYS A 248 -9.20 0.05 -19.08
C LYS A 248 -7.92 0.88 -19.30
N ILE A 249 -7.52 1.04 -20.55
CA ILE A 249 -6.40 1.92 -20.95
C ILE A 249 -6.74 3.35 -20.53
N ASP A 250 -5.74 4.11 -20.05
CA ASP A 250 -5.87 5.47 -19.52
C ASP A 250 -6.64 5.59 -18.19
N TRP A 251 -6.92 4.45 -17.52
CA TRP A 251 -7.48 4.48 -16.17
C TRP A 251 -6.42 4.62 -15.07
N GLY A 252 -5.14 4.50 -15.43
CA GLY A 252 -4.01 4.78 -14.54
C GLY A 252 -3.53 3.60 -13.71
N HIS A 253 -3.87 2.35 -14.08
CA HIS A 253 -3.53 1.16 -13.30
C HIS A 253 -2.97 0.02 -14.15
N SER A 254 -2.20 -0.85 -13.49
CA SER A 254 -1.52 -1.98 -14.12
C SER A 254 -2.17 -3.32 -13.76
N SER A 255 -1.62 -4.39 -14.35
CA SER A 255 -1.97 -5.77 -14.04
C SER A 255 -0.82 -6.50 -13.33
N ALA A 256 -1.17 -7.58 -12.61
CA ALA A 256 -0.19 -8.42 -11.92
C ALA A 256 0.83 -9.06 -12.88
N ALA A 257 0.45 -9.34 -14.14
CA ALA A 257 1.37 -9.87 -15.16
C ALA A 257 2.43 -8.84 -15.54
N ILE A 258 2.02 -7.58 -15.81
CA ILE A 258 2.93 -6.47 -16.15
C ILE A 258 3.86 -6.17 -14.97
N ALA A 259 3.31 -6.09 -13.76
CA ALA A 259 4.10 -5.89 -12.54
C ALA A 259 5.18 -6.98 -12.36
N THR A 260 4.82 -8.24 -12.65
CA THR A 260 5.75 -9.37 -12.58
C THR A 260 6.86 -9.26 -13.62
N ASP A 261 6.53 -8.87 -14.85
CA ASP A 261 7.52 -8.69 -15.93
C ASP A 261 8.52 -7.57 -15.61
N ILE A 262 8.01 -6.43 -15.10
CA ILE A 262 8.84 -5.31 -14.63
C ILE A 262 9.74 -5.76 -13.48
N ALA A 263 9.22 -6.48 -12.49
CA ALA A 263 9.99 -6.94 -11.34
C ALA A 263 11.12 -7.92 -11.75
N ILE A 264 10.87 -8.81 -12.72
CA ILE A 264 11.89 -9.70 -13.28
C ILE A 264 12.98 -8.88 -13.98
N LYS A 265 12.61 -7.97 -14.90
CA LYS A 265 13.54 -7.13 -15.66
C LYS A 265 14.38 -6.22 -14.77
N SER A 266 13.83 -5.78 -13.63
CA SER A 266 14.51 -4.91 -12.65
C SER A 266 15.27 -5.70 -11.57
N ASN A 267 15.35 -7.03 -11.65
CA ASN A 267 16.00 -7.89 -10.66
C ASN A 267 15.49 -7.64 -9.22
N VAL A 268 14.19 -7.42 -9.07
CA VAL A 268 13.53 -7.22 -7.77
C VAL A 268 13.54 -8.51 -6.97
N LYS A 269 13.80 -8.46 -5.65
CA LYS A 269 13.81 -9.65 -4.80
C LYS A 269 12.41 -10.07 -4.38
N LYS A 270 11.56 -9.09 -4.00
CA LYS A 270 10.17 -9.34 -3.59
C LYS A 270 9.24 -8.32 -4.23
N LEU A 271 8.24 -8.82 -4.96
CA LEU A 271 7.12 -8.05 -5.50
C LEU A 271 5.90 -8.20 -4.58
N ILE A 272 5.32 -7.07 -4.18
CA ILE A 272 4.06 -7.02 -3.45
C ILE A 272 2.98 -6.49 -4.38
N LEU A 273 2.01 -7.34 -4.70
CA LEU A 273 0.83 -6.96 -5.47
C LEU A 273 -0.07 -6.09 -4.58
N PHE A 274 -0.41 -4.90 -5.06
CA PHE A 274 -1.06 -3.86 -4.25
C PHE A 274 -2.17 -3.15 -5.02
N HIS A 275 -2.92 -2.29 -4.34
CA HIS A 275 -3.96 -1.43 -4.91
C HIS A 275 -5.10 -2.23 -5.55
N HIS A 276 -5.66 -3.17 -4.78
CA HIS A 276 -6.63 -4.15 -5.26
C HIS A 276 -7.96 -3.50 -5.66
N ASP A 277 -8.52 -3.93 -6.80
CA ASP A 277 -9.83 -3.47 -7.27
C ASP A 277 -10.90 -3.69 -6.18
N PRO A 278 -11.73 -2.69 -5.84
CA PRO A 278 -12.72 -2.80 -4.77
C PRO A 278 -13.82 -3.85 -5.06
N SER A 279 -14.00 -4.25 -6.31
CA SER A 279 -14.96 -5.29 -6.70
C SER A 279 -14.43 -6.72 -6.50
N TYR A 280 -13.10 -6.89 -6.26
CA TYR A 280 -12.51 -8.21 -6.06
C TYR A 280 -12.80 -8.74 -4.66
N ASP A 281 -13.40 -9.90 -4.60
CA ASP A 281 -13.46 -10.68 -3.36
C ASP A 281 -12.12 -11.39 -3.07
N ASP A 282 -12.03 -12.02 -1.90
CA ASP A 282 -10.78 -12.65 -1.48
C ASP A 282 -10.42 -13.89 -2.33
N ASP A 283 -11.40 -14.59 -2.93
CA ASP A 283 -11.13 -15.70 -3.85
C ASP A 283 -10.52 -15.20 -5.18
N LYS A 284 -11.00 -14.06 -5.70
CA LYS A 284 -10.41 -13.42 -6.88
C LYS A 284 -8.99 -12.96 -6.60
N MET A 285 -8.70 -12.47 -5.36
CA MET A 285 -7.35 -12.08 -4.95
C MET A 285 -6.38 -13.27 -4.90
N ASP A 286 -6.82 -14.43 -4.37
CA ASP A 286 -6.04 -15.66 -4.43
C ASP A 286 -5.76 -16.06 -5.89
N ALA A 287 -6.75 -15.95 -6.78
CA ALA A 287 -6.60 -16.27 -8.19
C ALA A 287 -5.59 -15.34 -8.89
N VAL A 288 -5.60 -14.04 -8.64
CA VAL A 288 -4.61 -13.08 -9.17
C VAL A 288 -3.21 -13.44 -8.70
N THR A 289 -3.05 -13.79 -7.42
CA THR A 289 -1.75 -14.24 -6.88
C THR A 289 -1.24 -15.48 -7.60
N ILE A 290 -2.10 -16.49 -7.78
CA ILE A 290 -1.75 -17.75 -8.47
C ILE A 290 -1.38 -17.47 -9.94
N GLN A 291 -2.08 -16.56 -10.61
CA GLN A 291 -1.78 -16.19 -11.99
C GLN A 291 -0.40 -15.50 -12.09
N ALA A 292 -0.07 -14.57 -11.19
CA ALA A 292 1.22 -13.91 -11.14
C ALA A 292 2.38 -14.92 -10.93
N LEU A 293 2.21 -15.87 -10.00
CA LEU A 293 3.19 -16.93 -9.75
C LEU A 293 3.39 -17.82 -10.98
N LYS A 294 2.30 -18.26 -11.62
CA LYS A 294 2.37 -19.08 -12.86
C LYS A 294 3.04 -18.31 -14.00
N TYR A 295 2.72 -17.02 -14.15
CA TYR A 295 3.36 -16.16 -15.15
C TYR A 295 4.87 -16.06 -14.91
N LYS A 296 5.30 -15.80 -13.68
CA LYS A 296 6.71 -15.77 -13.27
C LYS A 296 7.41 -17.11 -13.60
N ASP A 297 6.80 -18.25 -13.25
CA ASP A 297 7.41 -19.57 -13.49
C ASP A 297 7.51 -19.89 -14.98
N MET A 298 6.58 -19.40 -15.80
CA MET A 298 6.61 -19.56 -17.25
C MET A 298 7.67 -18.68 -17.89
N MET A 299 7.78 -17.41 -17.49
CA MET A 299 8.65 -16.42 -18.13
C MET A 299 10.09 -16.47 -17.60
N ALA A 300 10.28 -16.80 -16.34
CA ALA A 300 11.59 -16.80 -15.68
C ALA A 300 11.66 -17.86 -14.56
N PRO A 301 11.65 -19.18 -14.89
CA PRO A 301 11.52 -20.26 -13.91
C PRO A 301 12.63 -20.28 -12.86
N ASN A 302 13.83 -19.80 -13.21
CA ASN A 302 14.98 -19.78 -12.31
C ASN A 302 15.19 -18.41 -11.63
N HIS A 303 14.33 -17.43 -11.86
CA HIS A 303 14.49 -16.11 -11.24
C HIS A 303 14.08 -16.17 -9.76
N PRO A 304 14.87 -15.59 -8.83
CA PRO A 304 14.63 -15.69 -7.40
C PRO A 304 13.49 -14.81 -6.88
N LEU A 305 12.79 -14.08 -7.77
CA LEU A 305 11.67 -13.21 -7.41
C LEU A 305 10.63 -13.96 -6.57
N THR A 306 10.30 -13.41 -5.42
CA THR A 306 9.14 -13.83 -4.62
C THR A 306 7.98 -12.87 -4.86
N ILE A 307 6.76 -13.40 -4.97
CA ILE A 307 5.55 -12.61 -5.19
C ILE A 307 4.59 -12.86 -4.04
N GLN A 308 4.03 -11.80 -3.49
CA GLN A 308 3.05 -11.85 -2.42
C GLN A 308 1.98 -10.78 -2.64
N THR A 309 0.72 -11.11 -2.37
CA THR A 309 -0.36 -10.13 -2.38
C THR A 309 -0.43 -9.43 -1.03
N ALA A 310 -0.54 -8.10 -1.06
CA ALA A 310 -0.69 -7.29 0.13
C ALA A 310 -2.04 -7.57 0.81
N TYR A 311 -2.04 -7.58 2.14
CA TYR A 311 -3.23 -7.63 2.97
C TYR A 311 -3.05 -6.72 4.20
N GLU A 312 -4.15 -6.25 4.76
CA GLU A 312 -4.09 -5.44 5.98
C GLU A 312 -3.47 -6.24 7.14
N GLY A 313 -2.46 -5.67 7.77
CA GLY A 313 -1.68 -6.32 8.81
C GLY A 313 -0.44 -7.07 8.33
N LEU A 314 -0.19 -7.15 7.01
CA LEU A 314 1.08 -7.69 6.50
C LEU A 314 2.25 -6.84 7.03
N GLU A 315 3.24 -7.51 7.60
CA GLU A 315 4.48 -6.89 8.05
C GLU A 315 5.67 -7.50 7.30
N LEU A 316 6.60 -6.66 6.88
CA LEU A 316 7.82 -7.04 6.18
C LEU A 316 9.03 -6.41 6.88
N GLU A 317 10.09 -7.19 7.06
CA GLU A 317 11.43 -6.70 7.38
C GLU A 317 12.28 -6.63 6.12
N ILE A 318 13.04 -5.52 5.96
CA ILE A 318 13.82 -5.21 4.77
C ILE A 318 15.27 -4.97 5.12
#